data_d952f6c6fea6261317f183abb59e68e4
#
_entry.id   d952f6c6fea6261317f183abb59e68e4
#
_cell.length_a   1.000
_cell.length_b   1.000
_cell.length_c   1.000
_cell.angle_alpha   90.00
_cell.angle_beta   90.00
_cell.angle_gamma   90.00
#
_symmetry.space_group_name_H-M   'P 1'
#
loop_
_entity.id
_entity.type
_entity.pdbx_description
1 polymer ?
#
loop_
_entity_poly.entity_id
_entity_poly.type
_entity_poly.pdbx_seq_one_letter_code
_entity_poly.pdbx_strand_id
1 'polypeptide(L)' 'MRYKIGDQVCVTYGTLPLVGTVVHFDETRQKILVRFSANQQDWYSEDDLAPFDSGRK' A
#
# COMPACT_ATOMS: atom_id res chain seq x y z
N MET A 1 -8.88 10.32 -0.32
CA MET A 1 -8.10 9.06 -0.36
C MET A 1 -8.10 8.44 1.02
N ARG A 2 -8.30 7.15 1.09
CA ARG A 2 -8.41 6.45 2.38
C ARG A 2 -7.10 6.40 3.13
N TYR A 3 -5.99 6.37 2.41
CA TYR A 3 -4.66 6.21 2.98
C TYR A 3 -3.89 7.51 2.89
N LYS A 4 -2.84 7.61 3.70
CA LYS A 4 -1.94 8.76 3.72
C LYS A 4 -0.51 8.28 3.48
N ILE A 5 0.33 9.17 3.01
CA ILE A 5 1.75 8.86 2.86
C ILE A 5 2.30 8.49 4.23
N GLY A 6 3.02 7.38 4.28
CA GLY A 6 3.54 6.84 5.53
C GLY A 6 2.72 5.73 6.13
N ASP A 7 1.48 5.55 5.67
CA ASP A 7 0.64 4.47 6.17
C ASP A 7 1.19 3.13 5.73
N GLN A 8 1.05 2.13 6.59
CA GLN A 8 1.39 0.78 6.23
C GLN A 8 0.16 0.05 5.76
N VAL A 9 0.31 -0.65 4.65
CA VAL A 9 -0.79 -1.33 3.99
C VAL A 9 -0.31 -2.70 3.53
N CYS A 10 -1.25 -3.59 3.25
CA CYS A 10 -0.91 -4.86 2.65
C CYS A 10 -1.76 -5.05 1.40
N VAL A 11 -1.19 -5.81 0.46
CA VAL A 11 -1.86 -6.17 -0.76
C VAL A 11 -2.81 -7.31 -0.45
N THR A 12 -4.05 -7.22 -0.92
CA THR A 12 -5.11 -8.14 -0.52
C THR A 12 -5.22 -9.36 -1.41
N TYR A 13 -4.41 -9.47 -2.44
CA TYR A 13 -4.46 -10.64 -3.33
C TYR A 13 -3.07 -11.25 -3.43
N GLY A 14 -3.03 -12.45 -3.96
CA GLY A 14 -1.78 -13.18 -4.09
C GLY A 14 -1.66 -14.23 -3.01
N THR A 15 -0.63 -15.05 -3.12
CA THR A 15 -0.44 -16.15 -2.20
C THR A 15 0.29 -15.76 -0.93
N LEU A 16 1.09 -14.72 -1.00
CA LEU A 16 1.86 -14.26 0.16
C LEU A 16 1.45 -12.83 0.48
N PRO A 17 1.29 -12.53 1.76
CA PRO A 17 0.99 -11.16 2.14
C PRO A 17 2.19 -10.26 1.81
N LEU A 18 1.89 -9.15 1.17
CA LEU A 18 2.90 -8.14 0.89
C LEU A 18 2.55 -6.89 1.69
N VAL A 19 3.44 -6.49 2.56
CA VAL A 19 3.26 -5.32 3.39
C VAL A 19 4.21 -4.24 2.93
N GLY A 20 3.69 -3.05 2.73
CA GLY A 20 4.50 -1.93 2.29
C GLY A 20 4.03 -0.62 2.88
N THR A 21 4.68 0.42 2.47
CA THR A 21 4.39 1.77 2.95
C THR A 21 3.94 2.63 1.78
N VAL A 22 2.88 3.40 2.01
CA VAL A 22 2.39 4.34 1.01
C VAL A 22 3.41 5.47 0.89
N VAL A 23 3.91 5.70 -0.34
CA VAL A 23 4.93 6.72 -0.55
C VAL A 23 4.48 7.82 -1.51
N HIS A 24 3.43 7.56 -2.29
CA HIS A 24 2.97 8.58 -3.23
C HIS A 24 1.57 8.24 -3.72
N PHE A 25 0.88 9.26 -4.24
CA PHE A 25 -0.44 9.07 -4.86
C PHE A 25 -0.41 9.61 -6.28
N ASP A 26 -1.15 8.96 -7.17
CA ASP A 26 -1.45 9.48 -8.49
C ASP A 26 -2.94 9.79 -8.52
N GLU A 27 -3.29 11.03 -8.28
CA GLU A 27 -4.69 11.40 -8.17
C GLU A 27 -5.43 11.31 -9.48
N THR A 28 -4.73 11.51 -10.58
CA THR A 28 -5.35 11.43 -11.90
C THR A 28 -5.83 10.03 -12.19
N ARG A 29 -5.04 9.04 -11.82
CA ARG A 29 -5.36 7.64 -12.08
C ARG A 29 -5.98 6.94 -10.90
N GLN A 30 -6.05 7.61 -9.76
CA GLN A 30 -6.56 7.02 -8.52
C GLN A 30 -5.72 5.82 -8.11
N LYS A 31 -4.41 5.97 -8.16
CA LYS A 31 -3.48 4.90 -7.80
C LYS A 31 -2.61 5.33 -6.64
N ILE A 32 -2.13 4.32 -5.93
CA ILE A 32 -1.31 4.50 -4.73
C ILE A 32 0.00 3.77 -4.97
N LEU A 33 1.11 4.47 -4.77
CA LEU A 33 2.41 3.85 -4.89
C LEU A 33 2.78 3.28 -3.53
N VAL A 34 3.02 1.98 -3.49
CA VAL A 34 3.37 1.26 -2.27
C VAL A 34 4.77 0.71 -2.44
N ARG A 35 5.61 0.98 -1.47
CA ARG A 35 7.00 0.55 -1.50
C ARG A 35 7.20 -0.57 -0.51
N PHE A 36 7.72 -1.68 -0.98
CA PHE A 36 7.92 -2.87 -0.16
C PHE A 36 9.36 -3.01 0.31
N SER A 37 10.30 -2.51 -0.46
CA SER A 37 11.71 -2.53 -0.08
C SER A 37 12.41 -1.43 -0.85
N ALA A 38 13.72 -1.30 -0.64
CA ALA A 38 14.50 -0.25 -1.30
C ALA A 38 14.38 -0.31 -2.82
N ASN A 39 14.17 -1.50 -3.36
CA ASN A 39 14.16 -1.68 -4.81
C ASN A 39 12.83 -2.17 -5.36
N GLN A 40 11.81 -2.22 -4.53
CA GLN A 40 10.55 -2.81 -4.97
C GLN A 40 9.38 -1.93 -4.58
N GLN A 41 8.67 -1.45 -5.56
CA GLN A 41 7.47 -0.65 -5.35
C GLN A 41 6.57 -0.81 -6.57
N ASP A 42 5.28 -0.57 -6.37
CA ASP A 42 4.33 -0.71 -7.45
C ASP A 42 3.08 0.11 -7.15
N TRP A 43 2.26 0.30 -8.17
CA TRP A 43 1.04 1.07 -8.08
C TRP A 43 -0.15 0.14 -7.87
N TYR A 44 -1.05 0.56 -6.98
CA TYR A 44 -2.24 -0.22 -6.65
C TYR A 44 -3.45 0.70 -6.58
N SER A 45 -4.61 0.11 -6.81
CA SER A 45 -5.86 0.81 -6.53
C SER A 45 -6.16 0.70 -5.04
N GLU A 46 -6.97 1.61 -4.53
CA GLU A 46 -7.35 1.60 -3.13
C GLU A 46 -7.97 0.26 -2.73
N ASP A 47 -8.75 -0.32 -3.64
CA ASP A 47 -9.42 -1.60 -3.36
C ASP A 47 -8.47 -2.79 -3.30
N ASP A 48 -7.25 -2.63 -3.79
CA ASP A 48 -6.27 -3.71 -3.77
C ASP A 48 -5.49 -3.76 -2.46
N LEU A 49 -5.74 -2.83 -1.58
CA LEU A 49 -4.98 -2.66 -0.35
C LEU A 49 -5.88 -2.74 0.86
N ALA A 50 -5.30 -3.11 1.97
CA ALA A 50 -5.96 -3.07 3.27
C ALA A 50 -5.01 -2.46 4.29
N PRO A 51 -5.51 -1.81 5.32
CA PRO A 51 -4.65 -1.29 6.36
C PRO A 51 -3.88 -2.42 7.03
N PHE A 52 -2.62 -2.17 7.32
CA PHE A 52 -1.83 -3.13 8.05
C PHE A 52 -1.56 -2.58 9.44
N ASP A 53 -2.01 -3.34 10.44
CA ASP A 53 -1.85 -2.95 11.82
C ASP A 53 -0.86 -3.88 12.48
N SER A 54 0.41 -3.50 12.49
CA SER A 54 1.47 -4.39 12.90
C SER A 54 1.52 -4.51 14.41
N GLY A 55 0.60 -5.27 14.95
CA GLY A 55 0.71 -5.67 16.33
C GLY A 55 0.30 -4.66 17.36
N ARG A 56 -0.37 -3.62 17.00
CA ARG A 56 -0.88 -2.76 18.05
C ARG A 56 -2.21 -3.22 18.53
N LYS A 57 -2.52 -2.75 19.62
CA LYS A 57 -3.77 -3.20 20.16
C LYS A 57 -4.67 -2.16 20.48
#